data_d172d7c8b7d79ae87b783508083b84dc
#
_entry.id   d172d7c8b7d79ae87b783508083b84dc
#
_cell.length_a   1.000
_cell.length_b   1.000
_cell.length_c   1.000
_cell.angle_alpha   90.00
_cell.angle_beta   90.00
_cell.angle_gamma   90.00
#
_symmetry.space_group_name_H-M   'P 1'
#
loop_
_entity.id
_entity.type
_entity.pdbx_description
1 polymer ?
#
loop_
_entity_poly.entity_id
_entity_poly.type
_entity_poly.pdbx_seq_one_letter_code
_entity_poly.pdbx_strand_id
1 'polypeptide(L)' 'MGLELDPKHVGINEYMGELFVVTNRLDEAKERLAVLEDCNCKEYKELKLVIEGKKESKY' A
#
# COMPACT_ATOMS: atom_id res chain seq x y z
N MET A 1 15.82 -16.96 11.05
CA MET A 1 15.29 -16.50 10.13
C MET A 1 15.27 -15.16 10.12
N GLY A 2 15.61 -14.62 9.32
CA GLY A 2 15.64 -13.27 9.29
C GLY A 2 14.37 -12.73 8.96
N LEU A 3 14.16 -11.60 9.34
CA LEU A 3 13.07 -10.92 8.94
C LEU A 3 13.38 -10.36 7.63
N GLU A 4 13.49 -11.21 6.65
CA GLU A 4 13.82 -10.72 5.37
C GLU A 4 12.62 -10.07 4.82
N LEU A 5 12.60 -8.78 4.77
CA LEU A 5 11.50 -8.06 4.22
C LEU A 5 11.67 -8.03 2.72
N ASP A 6 10.82 -8.75 2.04
CA ASP A 6 10.79 -8.71 0.59
C ASP A 6 10.21 -7.34 0.21
N PRO A 7 10.96 -6.51 -0.52
CA PRO A 7 10.46 -5.18 -0.88
C PRO A 7 9.22 -5.24 -1.76
N LYS A 8 8.92 -6.39 -2.34
CA LYS A 8 7.71 -6.55 -3.12
C LYS A 8 6.65 -7.33 -2.38
N HIS A 9 6.79 -7.48 -1.07
CA HIS A 9 5.80 -8.20 -0.29
C HIS A 9 4.49 -7.43 -0.31
N VAL A 10 3.46 -8.07 -0.84
CA VAL A 10 2.19 -7.41 -1.10
C VAL A 10 1.56 -6.87 0.18
N GLY A 11 1.48 -7.70 1.21
CA GLY A 11 0.85 -7.28 2.45
C GLY A 11 1.55 -6.12 3.13
N ILE A 12 2.88 -6.14 3.13
CA ILE A 12 3.65 -5.07 3.75
C ILE A 12 3.48 -3.77 2.99
N ASN A 13 3.51 -3.84 1.66
CA ASN A 13 3.36 -2.63 0.87
C ASN A 13 1.96 -2.04 1.00
N GLU A 14 0.95 -2.88 1.10
CA GLU A 14 -0.39 -2.38 1.33
C GLU A 14 -0.49 -1.70 2.69
N TYR A 15 0.04 -2.35 3.72
CA TYR A 15 0.00 -1.81 5.06
C TYR A 15 0.70 -0.46 5.12
N MET A 16 1.91 -0.38 4.58
CA MET A 16 2.65 0.88 4.59
C MET A 16 1.94 1.94 3.77
N GLY A 17 1.38 1.54 2.64
CA GLY A 17 0.65 2.50 1.82
C GLY A 17 -0.52 3.11 2.55
N GLU A 18 -1.29 2.28 3.26
CA GLU A 18 -2.42 2.79 4.00
C GLU A 18 -1.97 3.65 5.18
N LEU A 19 -0.86 3.28 5.83
CA LEU A 19 -0.32 4.12 6.90
C LEU A 19 0.09 5.49 6.37
N PHE A 20 0.69 5.53 5.18
CA PHE A 20 1.07 6.80 4.59
C PHE A 20 -0.15 7.65 4.28
N VAL A 21 -1.24 7.02 3.87
CA VAL A 21 -2.47 7.76 3.63
C VAL A 21 -2.99 8.39 4.92
N VAL A 22 -3.05 7.60 6.00
CA VAL A 22 -3.61 8.11 7.26
C VAL A 22 -2.68 9.13 7.91
N THR A 23 -1.40 9.13 7.57
CA THR A 23 -0.47 10.14 8.07
C THR A 23 -0.27 11.29 7.09
N ASN A 24 -1.12 11.34 6.06
CA ASN A 24 -1.10 12.42 5.07
C ASN A 24 0.19 12.47 4.27
N ARG A 25 0.73 11.30 3.97
CA ARG A 25 1.94 11.17 3.16
C ARG A 25 1.57 10.51 1.83
N LEU A 26 0.75 11.20 1.06
CA LEU A 26 0.19 10.61 -0.15
C LEU A 26 1.25 10.29 -1.21
N ASP A 27 2.31 11.09 -1.28
CA ASP A 27 3.37 10.79 -2.25
C ASP A 27 3.99 9.44 -1.97
N GLU A 28 4.26 9.14 -0.71
CA GLU A 28 4.83 7.86 -0.34
C GLU A 28 3.82 6.74 -0.50
N ALA A 29 2.54 7.02 -0.24
CA ALA A 29 1.51 6.02 -0.46
C ALA A 29 1.44 5.63 -1.92
N LYS A 30 1.58 6.59 -2.82
CA LYS A 30 1.55 6.30 -4.25
C LYS A 30 2.76 5.49 -4.68
N GLU A 31 3.90 5.66 -4.02
CA GLU A 31 5.05 4.82 -4.31
C GLU A 31 4.77 3.37 -3.96
N ARG A 32 4.11 3.14 -2.82
CA ARG A 32 3.75 1.78 -2.46
C ARG A 32 2.74 1.20 -3.45
N LEU A 33 1.84 2.05 -3.93
CA LEU A 33 0.87 1.61 -4.92
C LEU A 33 1.57 1.18 -6.21
N ALA A 34 2.59 1.92 -6.62
CA ALA A 34 3.33 1.57 -7.83
C ALA A 34 4.00 0.21 -7.69
N VAL A 35 4.50 -0.11 -6.50
CA VAL A 35 5.11 -1.41 -6.26
C VAL A 35 4.08 -2.51 -6.42
N LEU A 36 2.86 -2.27 -5.94
CA LEU A 36 1.79 -3.26 -6.02
C LEU A 36 1.20 -3.37 -7.42
N GLU A 37 1.45 -2.40 -8.27
CA GLU A 37 0.87 -2.40 -9.60
C GLU A 37 1.32 -3.63 -10.39
N ASP A 38 2.57 -4.02 -10.21
CA ASP A 38 3.07 -5.21 -10.90
C ASP A 38 2.36 -6.47 -10.44
N CYS A 39 1.88 -6.46 -9.21
CA CYS A 39 1.19 -7.62 -8.67
C CYS A 39 -0.18 -7.79 -9.30
N ASN A 40 -0.84 -6.70 -9.61
CA ASN A 40 -2.20 -6.72 -10.14
C ASN A 40 -3.11 -7.54 -9.24
N CYS A 41 -2.92 -7.38 -7.93
CA CYS A 41 -3.66 -8.19 -6.97
C CYS A 41 -4.67 -7.34 -6.23
N LYS A 42 -5.42 -8.00 -5.37
CA LYS A 42 -6.49 -7.36 -4.62
C LYS A 42 -5.97 -6.20 -3.80
N GLU A 43 -4.80 -6.36 -3.20
CA GLU A 43 -4.22 -5.32 -2.36
C GLU A 43 -3.96 -4.04 -3.15
N TYR A 44 -3.58 -4.17 -4.40
CA TYR A 44 -3.38 -3.01 -5.24
C TYR A 44 -4.68 -2.22 -5.37
N LYS A 45 -5.76 -2.91 -5.65
CA LYS A 45 -7.05 -2.25 -5.83
C LYS A 45 -7.52 -1.59 -4.55
N GLU A 46 -7.34 -2.26 -3.44
CA GLU A 46 -7.76 -1.72 -2.16
C GLU A 46 -6.98 -0.47 -1.80
N LEU A 47 -5.66 -0.51 -1.96
CA LEU A 47 -4.85 0.64 -1.65
C LEU A 47 -5.18 1.81 -2.57
N LYS A 48 -5.44 1.51 -3.84
CA LYS A 48 -5.79 2.57 -4.78
C LYS A 48 -7.07 3.28 -4.34
N LEU A 49 -8.05 2.52 -3.89
CA LEU A 49 -9.31 3.11 -3.42
C LEU A 49 -9.10 3.96 -2.18
N VAL A 50 -8.23 3.51 -1.28
CA VAL A 50 -7.93 4.28 -0.08
C VAL A 50 -7.26 5.60 -0.45
N ILE A 51 -6.30 5.55 -1.39
CA ILE A 51 -5.60 6.77 -1.80
C ILE A 51 -6.57 7.75 -2.47
N GLU A 52 -7.52 7.22 -3.24
CA GLU A 52 -8.48 8.06 -3.92
C GLU A 52 -9.60 8.57 -3.01
N GLY A 53 -9.62 8.10 -1.78
CA GLY A 53 -10.64 8.52 -0.84
C GLY A 53 -11.97 7.81 -1.00
N LYS A 54 -12.00 6.72 -1.75
CA LYS A 54 -13.24 5.97 -1.99
C LYS A 54 -13.43 4.84 -1.00
N LYS A 55 -12.45 4.60 -0.15
CA LYS A 55 -12.52 3.53 0.83
C LYS A 55 -11.72 3.95 2.05
N GLU A 56 -12.22 3.63 3.22
CA GLU A 56 -11.51 3.97 4.44
C GLU A 56 -10.34 3.02 4.67
N SER A 57 -9.27 3.57 5.23
CA SER A 57 -8.11 2.75 5.56
C SER A 57 -8.47 1.79 6.68
N LYS A 58 -7.84 0.63 6.67
CA LYS A 58 -8.01 -0.34 7.75
C LYS A 58 -7.24 0.05 8.99
N TYR A 59 -6.31 0.95 8.88
CA TYR A 59 -5.41 1.28 9.98
C TYR A 59 -5.57 2.70 10.46
#